data_4f4f3455a71a8a8b7c2e6c113e86e279
#
_entry.id   4f4f3455a71a8a8b7c2e6c113e86e279
#
_cell.length_a   1.000
_cell.length_b   1.000
_cell.length_c   1.000
_cell.angle_alpha   90.00
_cell.angle_beta   90.00
_cell.angle_gamma   90.00
#
_symmetry.space_group_name_H-M   'P 1'
#
loop_
_entity.id
_entity.type
_entity.pdbx_description
1 polymer ?
#
loop_
_entity_poly.entity_id
_entity_poly.type
_entity_poly.pdbx_seq_one_letter_code
_entity_poly.pdbx_strand_id
1 'polypeptide(L)'
;MKLSKLVIAAAAVAACASSLSTSAFAQAKEQFFPLLSYRTGPYAPNGTPWANGKQDYIKMINARDGGINGVKIAFEECETGYATDRGVECYERLKSRPGVAMFDPQSTGITFALTEKAPADKIPLMTLGYGLSVSQDGMAFKWNFPLMGSYWTGADILLQHIGKGLGGMDKLKGKKVTLVYHDSPFGKEPIPLMQERAKMHGFELQMLTVTAPGVEQK
;
A
#
# COMPACT_ATOMS: atom_id res chain seq x y z
N MET A 1 -54.09 -16.77 -44.85
CA MET A 1 -53.04 -17.71 -44.40
C MET A 1 -51.60 -17.12 -44.30
N LYS A 2 -51.34 -15.86 -44.70
CA LYS A 2 -50.01 -15.23 -44.62
C LYS A 2 -49.78 -14.36 -43.36
N LEU A 3 -50.82 -13.84 -42.75
CA LEU A 3 -50.70 -12.98 -41.55
C LEU A 3 -50.37 -13.76 -40.25
N SER A 4 -50.88 -14.99 -40.13
CA SER A 4 -50.63 -15.80 -38.92
C SER A 4 -49.18 -16.26 -38.75
N LYS A 5 -48.48 -16.47 -39.87
CA LYS A 5 -47.08 -16.86 -39.83
C LYS A 5 -46.15 -15.70 -39.47
N LEU A 6 -46.54 -14.45 -39.78
CA LEU A 6 -45.77 -13.27 -39.43
C LEU A 6 -45.87 -12.94 -37.93
N VAL A 7 -47.02 -13.15 -37.30
CA VAL A 7 -47.22 -12.92 -35.88
C VAL A 7 -46.47 -13.95 -35.04
N ILE A 8 -46.42 -15.21 -35.46
CA ILE A 8 -45.67 -16.27 -34.75
C ILE A 8 -44.16 -16.03 -34.83
N ALA A 9 -43.63 -15.55 -35.98
CA ALA A 9 -42.22 -15.21 -36.11
C ALA A 9 -41.81 -14.02 -35.27
N ALA A 10 -42.68 -12.98 -35.12
CA ALA A 10 -42.40 -11.83 -34.29
C ALA A 10 -42.43 -12.18 -32.77
N ALA A 11 -43.33 -13.08 -32.35
CA ALA A 11 -43.36 -13.56 -30.98
C ALA A 11 -42.16 -14.42 -30.58
N ALA A 12 -41.62 -15.22 -31.51
CA ALA A 12 -40.42 -16.04 -31.28
C ALA A 12 -39.16 -15.16 -31.17
N VAL A 13 -39.03 -14.07 -31.92
CA VAL A 13 -37.91 -13.12 -31.84
C VAL A 13 -37.96 -12.33 -30.54
N ALA A 14 -39.17 -11.93 -30.07
CA ALA A 14 -39.35 -11.26 -28.79
C ALA A 14 -39.02 -12.15 -27.57
N ALA A 15 -39.32 -13.46 -27.66
CA ALA A 15 -38.97 -14.42 -26.61
C ALA A 15 -37.47 -14.73 -26.54
N CYS A 16 -36.76 -14.70 -27.67
CA CYS A 16 -35.29 -14.84 -27.69
C CYS A 16 -34.57 -13.58 -27.23
N ALA A 17 -35.13 -12.40 -27.44
CA ALA A 17 -34.55 -11.14 -26.96
C ALA A 17 -34.65 -10.97 -25.42
N SER A 18 -35.66 -11.56 -24.77
CA SER A 18 -35.83 -11.53 -23.34
C SER A 18 -34.95 -12.51 -22.56
N SER A 19 -34.34 -13.48 -23.22
CA SER A 19 -33.39 -14.43 -22.59
C SER A 19 -31.94 -13.96 -22.61
N LEU A 20 -31.63 -12.80 -23.22
CA LEU A 20 -30.30 -12.19 -23.22
C LEU A 20 -30.05 -11.20 -22.08
N SER A 21 -31.01 -11.02 -21.20
CA SER A 21 -30.88 -10.10 -20.09
C SER A 21 -30.80 -10.88 -18.78
N THR A 22 -29.69 -10.91 -18.22
CA THR A 22 -29.27 -11.06 -16.85
C THR A 22 -28.23 -12.15 -16.68
N SER A 23 -27.05 -11.94 -17.26
CA SER A 23 -25.90 -12.22 -16.42
C SER A 23 -25.92 -11.18 -15.31
N ALA A 24 -26.79 -11.37 -14.34
CA ALA A 24 -26.64 -10.73 -13.05
C ALA A 24 -25.25 -11.19 -12.59
N PHE A 25 -24.26 -10.33 -12.73
CA PHE A 25 -23.01 -10.51 -12.01
C PHE A 25 -23.46 -10.66 -10.56
N ALA A 26 -23.43 -11.89 -10.06
CA ALA A 26 -23.69 -12.14 -8.65
C ALA A 26 -22.65 -11.30 -7.91
N GLN A 27 -23.08 -10.12 -7.44
CA GLN A 27 -22.23 -9.23 -6.68
C GLN A 27 -21.67 -10.05 -5.53
N ALA A 28 -20.37 -10.12 -5.40
CA ALA A 28 -19.75 -10.84 -4.31
C ALA A 28 -20.36 -10.33 -3.00
N LYS A 29 -20.84 -11.24 -2.15
CA LYS A 29 -21.46 -10.86 -0.87
C LYS A 29 -20.47 -10.24 0.09
N GLU A 30 -19.19 -10.54 -0.11
CA GLU A 30 -18.08 -10.07 0.72
C GLU A 30 -16.85 -9.80 -0.13
N GLN A 31 -16.09 -8.78 0.23
CA GLN A 31 -14.76 -8.46 -0.30
C GLN A 31 -13.73 -8.76 0.79
N PHE A 32 -12.74 -9.59 0.51
CA PHE A 32 -11.74 -9.98 1.49
C PHE A 32 -10.54 -9.03 1.50
N PHE A 33 -10.19 -8.54 2.70
CA PHE A 33 -9.01 -7.71 2.96
C PHE A 33 -8.09 -8.42 3.96
N PRO A 34 -6.95 -8.95 3.55
CA PRO A 34 -5.95 -9.44 4.49
C PRO A 34 -5.36 -8.27 5.28
N LEU A 35 -5.29 -8.42 6.61
CA LEU A 35 -4.72 -7.41 7.49
C LEU A 35 -3.42 -7.91 8.08
N LEU A 36 -2.28 -7.48 7.53
CA LEU A 36 -1.00 -7.69 8.18
C LEU A 36 -0.89 -6.75 9.38
N SER A 37 -0.32 -7.25 10.47
CA SER A 37 -0.13 -6.48 11.69
C SER A 37 1.22 -6.78 12.34
N TYR A 38 1.61 -5.94 13.31
CA TYR A 38 2.79 -6.15 14.15
C TYR A 38 2.45 -5.75 15.59
N ARG A 39 1.65 -6.63 16.23
CA ARG A 39 1.21 -6.46 17.62
C ARG A 39 2.24 -6.94 18.65
N THR A 40 3.28 -7.61 18.17
CA THR A 40 4.38 -8.14 18.97
C THR A 40 5.71 -7.55 18.51
N GLY A 41 6.76 -7.75 19.32
CA GLY A 41 8.09 -7.23 19.03
C GLY A 41 8.26 -5.74 19.39
N PRO A 42 9.42 -5.16 19.07
CA PRO A 42 9.82 -3.84 19.56
C PRO A 42 8.94 -2.69 19.05
N TYR A 43 8.23 -2.89 17.94
CA TYR A 43 7.36 -1.88 17.33
C TYR A 43 5.87 -2.03 17.69
N ALA A 44 5.53 -3.00 18.53
CA ALA A 44 4.15 -3.26 18.99
C ALA A 44 3.42 -2.03 19.55
N PRO A 45 4.08 -1.08 20.25
CA PRO A 45 3.43 0.14 20.71
C PRO A 45 2.77 0.97 19.59
N ASN A 46 3.32 0.91 18.37
CA ASN A 46 2.73 1.54 17.19
C ASN A 46 1.78 0.59 16.44
N GLY A 47 2.16 -0.69 16.33
CA GLY A 47 1.41 -1.67 15.54
C GLY A 47 0.06 -2.05 16.13
N THR A 48 -0.03 -2.15 17.45
CA THR A 48 -1.27 -2.53 18.14
C THR A 48 -2.40 -1.52 17.94
N PRO A 49 -2.24 -0.20 18.22
CA PRO A 49 -3.30 0.78 17.97
C PRO A 49 -3.64 0.92 16.47
N TRP A 50 -2.64 0.79 15.59
CA TRP A 50 -2.86 0.80 14.16
C TRP A 50 -3.77 -0.35 13.70
N ALA A 51 -3.46 -1.58 14.12
CA ALA A 51 -4.26 -2.76 13.78
C ALA A 51 -5.68 -2.68 14.35
N ASN A 52 -5.85 -2.16 15.58
CA ASN A 52 -7.15 -1.91 16.18
C ASN A 52 -7.96 -0.92 15.33
N GLY A 53 -7.38 0.22 14.98
CA GLY A 53 -8.06 1.24 14.19
C GLY A 53 -8.55 0.73 12.83
N LYS A 54 -7.75 -0.10 12.15
CA LYS A 54 -8.15 -0.73 10.88
C LYS A 54 -9.34 -1.67 11.06
N GLN A 55 -9.29 -2.54 12.05
CA GLN A 55 -10.39 -3.48 12.33
C GLN A 55 -11.67 -2.76 12.74
N ASP A 56 -11.54 -1.77 13.62
CA ASP A 56 -12.68 -0.99 14.11
C ASP A 56 -13.34 -0.20 12.98
N TYR A 57 -12.53 0.37 12.08
CA TYR A 57 -13.05 1.05 10.89
C TYR A 57 -13.82 0.09 9.96
N ILE A 58 -13.28 -1.10 9.68
CA ILE A 58 -13.99 -2.10 8.87
C ILE A 58 -15.29 -2.54 9.54
N LYS A 59 -15.26 -2.83 10.84
CA LYS A 59 -16.48 -3.18 11.60
C LYS A 59 -17.51 -2.07 11.56
N MET A 60 -17.07 -0.82 11.72
CA MET A 60 -17.95 0.36 11.67
C MET A 60 -18.61 0.50 10.28
N ILE A 61 -17.83 0.43 9.18
CA ILE A 61 -18.38 0.51 7.81
C ILE A 61 -19.39 -0.61 7.57
N ASN A 62 -19.08 -1.84 7.99
CA ASN A 62 -20.01 -2.96 7.85
C ASN A 62 -21.29 -2.78 8.66
N ALA A 63 -21.19 -2.22 9.87
CA ALA A 63 -22.36 -2.02 10.75
C ALA A 63 -23.21 -0.81 10.33
N ARG A 64 -22.56 0.31 9.99
CA ARG A 64 -23.22 1.57 9.67
C ARG A 64 -23.78 1.58 8.25
N ASP A 65 -22.99 1.13 7.29
CA ASP A 65 -23.24 1.32 5.85
C ASP A 65 -23.57 -0.01 5.13
N GLY A 66 -23.53 -1.14 5.82
CA GLY A 66 -23.69 -2.47 5.20
C GLY A 66 -22.50 -2.90 4.32
N GLY A 67 -21.34 -2.27 4.51
CA GLY A 67 -20.15 -2.43 3.69
C GLY A 67 -19.98 -1.30 2.68
N ILE A 68 -19.23 -1.55 1.61
CA ILE A 68 -19.02 -0.60 0.51
C ILE A 68 -19.95 -0.97 -0.64
N ASN A 69 -20.84 -0.07 -1.03
CA ASN A 69 -21.84 -0.32 -2.08
C ASN A 69 -22.67 -1.61 -1.83
N GLY A 70 -22.99 -1.91 -0.55
CA GLY A 70 -23.73 -3.11 -0.17
C GLY A 70 -22.91 -4.40 -0.13
N VAL A 71 -21.58 -4.32 -0.35
CA VAL A 71 -20.66 -5.44 -0.22
C VAL A 71 -19.94 -5.35 1.13
N LYS A 72 -20.13 -6.34 1.98
CA LYS A 72 -19.44 -6.39 3.27
C LYS A 72 -17.95 -6.63 3.10
N ILE A 73 -17.16 -6.08 4.02
CA ILE A 73 -15.73 -6.31 4.08
C ILE A 73 -15.45 -7.42 5.08
N ALA A 74 -14.95 -8.55 4.58
CA ALA A 74 -14.37 -9.60 5.39
C ALA A 74 -12.88 -9.36 5.57
N PHE A 75 -12.32 -9.72 6.72
CA PHE A 75 -10.87 -9.62 6.94
C PHE A 75 -10.36 -10.77 7.81
N GLU A 76 -9.07 -11.05 7.67
CA GLU A 76 -8.31 -11.93 8.54
C GLU A 76 -7.01 -11.24 8.89
N GLU A 77 -6.73 -11.12 10.19
CA GLU A 77 -5.47 -10.57 10.67
C GLU A 77 -4.36 -11.62 10.65
N CYS A 78 -3.19 -11.23 10.17
CA CYS A 78 -1.99 -12.05 10.21
C CYS A 78 -0.84 -11.27 10.85
N GLU A 79 -0.38 -11.78 11.98
CA GLU A 79 0.65 -11.16 12.81
C GLU A 79 2.06 -11.42 12.25
N THR A 80 2.79 -10.36 11.93
CA THR A 80 4.13 -10.45 11.34
C THR A 80 5.26 -10.17 12.33
N GLY A 81 4.98 -9.55 13.48
CA GLY A 81 6.03 -9.06 14.39
C GLY A 81 6.99 -8.07 13.73
N TYR A 82 6.58 -7.45 12.61
CA TYR A 82 7.42 -6.59 11.76
C TYR A 82 8.58 -7.35 11.06
N ALA A 83 8.52 -8.68 11.00
CA ALA A 83 9.53 -9.52 10.36
C ALA A 83 9.17 -9.80 8.89
N THR A 84 10.16 -9.67 8.00
CA THR A 84 9.93 -9.79 6.55
C THR A 84 9.50 -11.21 6.15
N ASP A 85 10.13 -12.23 6.70
CA ASP A 85 9.82 -13.65 6.46
C ASP A 85 8.38 -13.98 6.85
N ARG A 86 7.93 -13.55 8.03
CA ARG A 86 6.55 -13.71 8.49
C ARG A 86 5.57 -12.93 7.60
N GLY A 87 5.94 -11.74 7.15
CA GLY A 87 5.13 -10.96 6.21
C GLY A 87 4.92 -11.70 4.88
N VAL A 88 5.96 -12.33 4.36
CA VAL A 88 5.87 -13.19 3.16
C VAL A 88 5.01 -14.42 3.43
N GLU A 89 5.15 -15.09 4.57
CA GLU A 89 4.30 -16.22 4.97
C GLU A 89 2.82 -15.81 5.03
N CYS A 90 2.50 -14.68 5.68
CA CYS A 90 1.14 -14.13 5.73
C CYS A 90 0.58 -13.88 4.33
N TYR A 91 1.39 -13.31 3.43
CA TYR A 91 1.00 -13.06 2.06
C TYR A 91 0.68 -14.37 1.32
N GLU A 92 1.59 -15.35 1.34
CA GLU A 92 1.40 -16.63 0.67
C GLU A 92 0.16 -17.39 1.18
N ARG A 93 -0.10 -17.32 2.47
CA ARG A 93 -1.26 -17.97 3.09
C ARG A 93 -2.58 -17.28 2.71
N LEU A 94 -2.59 -15.96 2.64
CA LEU A 94 -3.83 -15.20 2.47
C LEU A 94 -4.14 -14.84 1.01
N LYS A 95 -3.16 -14.84 0.11
CA LYS A 95 -3.35 -14.45 -1.30
C LYS A 95 -4.31 -15.35 -2.07
N SER A 96 -4.47 -16.61 -1.65
CA SER A 96 -5.37 -17.57 -2.28
C SER A 96 -6.82 -17.50 -1.79
N ARG A 97 -7.11 -16.65 -0.79
CA ARG A 97 -8.48 -16.47 -0.30
C ARG A 97 -9.36 -15.85 -1.39
N PRO A 98 -10.57 -16.36 -1.61
CA PRO A 98 -11.48 -15.80 -2.60
C PRO A 98 -11.76 -14.32 -2.33
N GLY A 99 -11.68 -13.49 -3.38
CA GLY A 99 -12.00 -12.08 -3.28
C GLY A 99 -10.94 -11.22 -2.58
N VAL A 100 -9.67 -11.64 -2.55
CA VAL A 100 -8.57 -10.76 -2.08
C VAL A 100 -8.56 -9.48 -2.89
N ALA A 101 -8.69 -8.33 -2.19
CA ALA A 101 -8.72 -7.03 -2.82
C ALA A 101 -7.31 -6.46 -3.05
N MET A 102 -6.49 -6.50 -2.03
CA MET A 102 -5.14 -5.94 -2.00
C MET A 102 -4.38 -6.42 -0.77
N PHE A 103 -3.08 -6.12 -0.71
CA PHE A 103 -2.30 -6.19 0.54
C PHE A 103 -1.77 -4.82 0.93
N ASP A 104 -1.82 -4.56 2.24
CA ASP A 104 -1.09 -3.47 2.89
C ASP A 104 0.03 -4.10 3.74
N PRO A 105 1.29 -4.09 3.25
CA PRO A 105 2.40 -4.80 3.89
C PRO A 105 2.78 -4.30 5.28
N GLN A 106 2.49 -3.05 5.62
CA GLN A 106 2.77 -2.40 6.93
C GLN A 106 4.25 -2.29 7.30
N SER A 107 5.15 -2.68 6.43
CA SER A 107 6.60 -2.66 6.64
C SER A 107 7.31 -2.43 5.32
N THR A 108 8.34 -1.59 5.33
CA THR A 108 9.19 -1.37 4.16
C THR A 108 9.88 -2.66 3.70
N GLY A 109 10.39 -3.46 4.62
CA GLY A 109 11.02 -4.75 4.30
C GLY A 109 10.04 -5.74 3.66
N ILE A 110 8.83 -5.83 4.19
CA ILE A 110 7.78 -6.68 3.61
C ILE A 110 7.36 -6.16 2.24
N THR A 111 7.21 -4.83 2.07
CA THR A 111 6.91 -4.22 0.77
C THR A 111 7.95 -4.61 -0.29
N PHE A 112 9.23 -4.53 0.05
CA PHE A 112 10.31 -4.94 -0.87
C PHE A 112 10.18 -6.39 -1.29
N ALA A 113 9.99 -7.29 -0.33
CA ALA A 113 9.86 -8.72 -0.58
C ALA A 113 8.61 -9.08 -1.42
N LEU A 114 7.52 -8.32 -1.29
CA LEU A 114 6.28 -8.56 -2.02
C LEU A 114 6.22 -7.88 -3.38
N THR A 115 7.04 -6.86 -3.63
CA THR A 115 7.02 -6.08 -4.87
C THR A 115 7.26 -6.94 -6.13
N GLU A 116 8.09 -7.98 -6.02
CA GLU A 116 8.31 -8.91 -7.13
C GLU A 116 7.21 -9.98 -7.26
N LYS A 117 6.51 -10.29 -6.18
CA LYS A 117 5.44 -11.31 -6.14
C LYS A 117 4.10 -10.76 -6.64
N ALA A 118 3.76 -9.56 -6.26
CA ALA A 118 2.47 -8.93 -6.53
C ALA A 118 2.07 -8.91 -8.02
N PRO A 119 2.97 -8.63 -8.98
CA PRO A 119 2.65 -8.68 -10.41
C PRO A 119 2.26 -10.07 -10.90
N ALA A 120 2.95 -11.12 -10.44
CA ALA A 120 2.67 -12.51 -10.81
C ALA A 120 1.31 -12.96 -10.29
N ASP A 121 0.97 -12.55 -9.07
CA ASP A 121 -0.29 -12.89 -8.40
C ASP A 121 -1.44 -11.93 -8.81
N LYS A 122 -1.13 -10.81 -9.48
CA LYS A 122 -2.07 -9.74 -9.86
C LYS A 122 -2.80 -9.15 -8.64
N ILE A 123 -2.11 -8.97 -7.54
CA ILE A 123 -2.64 -8.43 -6.30
C ILE A 123 -1.98 -7.08 -6.01
N PRO A 124 -2.73 -5.99 -5.90
CA PRO A 124 -2.17 -4.68 -5.58
C PRO A 124 -1.51 -4.64 -4.20
N LEU A 125 -0.35 -4.00 -4.10
CA LEU A 125 0.25 -3.59 -2.84
C LEU A 125 -0.08 -2.12 -2.60
N MET A 126 -0.84 -1.83 -1.56
CA MET A 126 -1.21 -0.46 -1.19
C MET A 126 -0.44 -0.06 0.05
N THR A 127 0.43 0.92 -0.09
CA THR A 127 1.22 1.43 1.03
C THR A 127 0.79 2.84 1.40
N LEU A 128 0.91 3.18 2.69
CA LEU A 128 0.54 4.51 3.19
C LEU A 128 1.70 5.52 3.15
N GLY A 129 2.69 5.28 2.31
CA GLY A 129 3.89 6.13 2.18
C GLY A 129 5.17 5.48 2.71
N TYR A 130 5.09 4.29 3.29
CA TYR A 130 6.27 3.49 3.62
C TYR A 130 6.67 2.61 2.43
N GLY A 131 8.00 2.40 2.28
CA GLY A 131 8.70 1.60 1.28
C GLY A 131 7.93 1.34 0.00
N LEU A 132 8.47 1.31 -0.94
CA LEU A 132 9.56 1.45 -1.83
C LEU A 132 9.45 2.81 -2.54
N SER A 133 10.29 3.79 -2.22
CA SER A 133 10.13 5.17 -2.75
C SER A 133 10.19 5.22 -4.27
N VAL A 134 10.99 4.38 -4.91
CA VAL A 134 11.09 4.28 -6.38
C VAL A 134 9.79 3.79 -7.03
N SER A 135 8.88 3.16 -6.27
CA SER A 135 7.60 2.67 -6.80
C SER A 135 6.60 3.78 -7.19
N GLN A 136 6.96 5.05 -6.99
CA GLN A 136 6.25 6.18 -7.57
C GLN A 136 6.30 6.17 -9.10
N ASP A 137 7.28 5.49 -9.70
CA ASP A 137 7.26 5.20 -11.13
C ASP A 137 6.28 4.06 -11.44
N GLY A 138 5.01 4.40 -11.64
CA GLY A 138 3.95 3.44 -11.96
C GLY A 138 4.11 2.74 -13.31
N MET A 139 5.03 3.18 -14.18
CA MET A 139 5.36 2.47 -15.41
C MET A 139 6.21 1.23 -15.12
N ALA A 140 7.14 1.35 -14.16
CA ALA A 140 7.99 0.25 -13.71
C ALA A 140 7.27 -0.63 -12.67
N PHE A 141 6.55 -0.02 -11.72
CA PHE A 141 5.95 -0.70 -10.56
C PHE A 141 4.42 -0.71 -10.63
N LYS A 142 3.87 -1.41 -11.61
CA LYS A 142 2.42 -1.40 -11.94
C LYS A 142 1.50 -1.94 -10.85
N TRP A 143 2.04 -2.62 -9.84
CA TRP A 143 1.26 -3.25 -8.77
C TRP A 143 1.53 -2.64 -7.40
N ASN A 144 2.35 -1.60 -7.32
CA ASN A 144 2.61 -0.85 -6.09
C ASN A 144 1.85 0.49 -6.15
N PHE A 145 1.07 0.77 -5.12
CA PHE A 145 0.21 1.97 -5.04
C PHE A 145 0.52 2.73 -3.74
N PRO A 146 1.55 3.59 -3.72
CA PRO A 146 1.83 4.46 -2.58
C PRO A 146 0.78 5.57 -2.51
N LEU A 147 0.00 5.63 -1.42
CA LEU A 147 -1.15 6.53 -1.31
C LEU A 147 -0.79 7.95 -0.87
N MET A 148 0.24 8.13 -0.04
CA MET A 148 0.51 9.40 0.65
C MET A 148 1.89 10.01 0.32
N GLY A 149 2.52 9.56 -0.70
CA GLY A 149 3.89 9.96 -1.04
C GLY A 149 4.93 8.92 -0.66
N SER A 150 6.18 9.34 -0.52
CA SER A 150 7.29 8.43 -0.21
C SER A 150 8.28 9.06 0.76
N TYR A 151 9.23 8.27 1.24
CA TYR A 151 10.34 8.77 2.05
C TYR A 151 11.21 9.75 1.26
N TRP A 152 11.32 9.60 -0.06
CA TRP A 152 12.01 10.59 -0.91
C TRP A 152 11.30 11.93 -0.88
N THR A 153 9.99 11.94 -1.07
CA THR A 153 9.19 13.17 -0.98
C THR A 153 9.35 13.83 0.39
N GLY A 154 9.26 13.04 1.46
CA GLY A 154 9.42 13.55 2.83
C GLY A 154 10.82 14.16 3.07
N ALA A 155 11.87 13.47 2.64
CA ALA A 155 13.25 13.96 2.80
C ALA A 155 13.50 15.22 1.98
N ASP A 156 12.98 15.29 0.75
CA ASP A 156 13.12 16.49 -0.10
C ASP A 156 12.39 17.71 0.48
N ILE A 157 11.18 17.51 1.00
CA ILE A 157 10.41 18.58 1.69
C ILE A 157 11.17 19.09 2.93
N LEU A 158 11.75 18.19 3.73
CA LEU A 158 12.55 18.60 4.89
C LEU A 158 13.78 19.41 4.48
N LEU A 159 14.46 19.00 3.42
CA LEU A 159 15.62 19.74 2.91
C LEU A 159 15.22 21.12 2.36
N GLN A 160 14.10 21.19 1.64
CA GLN A 160 13.55 22.47 1.18
C GLN A 160 13.16 23.39 2.36
N HIS A 161 12.59 22.81 3.43
CA HIS A 161 12.27 23.58 4.64
C HIS A 161 13.54 24.16 5.29
N ILE A 162 14.61 23.37 5.39
CA ILE A 162 15.92 23.83 5.88
C ILE A 162 16.45 24.97 4.99
N GLY A 163 16.45 24.76 3.66
CA GLY A 163 16.90 25.75 2.70
C GLY A 163 16.11 27.07 2.82
N LYS A 164 14.78 26.98 2.93
CA LYS A 164 13.93 28.15 3.17
C LYS A 164 14.29 28.90 4.45
N GLY A 165 14.53 28.17 5.55
CA GLY A 165 14.97 28.76 6.83
C GLY A 165 16.32 29.47 6.75
N LEU A 166 17.19 29.05 5.83
CA LEU A 166 18.48 29.68 5.57
C LEU A 166 18.40 30.87 4.60
N GLY A 167 17.25 31.11 3.98
CA GLY A 167 17.04 32.19 2.99
C GLY A 167 17.17 31.72 1.54
N GLY A 168 17.20 30.40 1.26
CA GLY A 168 17.22 29.82 -0.07
C GLY A 168 18.01 28.52 -0.15
N MET A 169 17.71 27.68 -1.17
CA MET A 169 18.41 26.41 -1.38
C MET A 169 19.90 26.63 -1.74
N ASP A 170 20.26 27.74 -2.33
CA ASP A 170 21.64 28.15 -2.61
C ASP A 170 22.46 28.32 -1.33
N LYS A 171 21.83 28.63 -0.21
CA LYS A 171 22.47 28.80 1.11
C LYS A 171 22.87 27.47 1.77
N LEU A 172 22.48 26.34 1.19
CA LEU A 172 22.92 25.01 1.61
C LEU A 172 24.39 24.74 1.21
N LYS A 173 24.91 25.44 0.19
CA LYS A 173 26.27 25.25 -0.29
C LYS A 173 27.30 25.39 0.84
N GLY A 174 28.14 24.37 1.02
CA GLY A 174 29.18 24.31 2.07
C GLY A 174 28.65 24.08 3.48
N LYS A 175 27.34 23.88 3.66
CA LYS A 175 26.78 23.47 4.97
C LYS A 175 26.94 21.98 5.21
N LYS A 176 26.91 21.57 6.47
CA LYS A 176 26.83 20.17 6.88
C LYS A 176 25.38 19.83 7.18
N VAL A 177 24.87 18.79 6.53
CA VAL A 177 23.53 18.24 6.76
C VAL A 177 23.70 16.81 7.20
N THR A 178 23.22 16.46 8.38
CA THR A 178 23.32 15.09 8.91
C THR A 178 21.99 14.36 8.72
N LEU A 179 22.04 13.25 7.99
CA LEU A 179 20.95 12.28 7.94
C LEU A 179 21.14 11.28 9.07
N VAL A 180 20.29 11.38 10.10
CA VAL A 180 20.17 10.35 11.14
C VAL A 180 19.16 9.33 10.66
N TYR A 181 19.56 8.08 10.49
CA TYR A 181 18.69 7.05 9.91
C TYR A 181 18.79 5.72 10.66
N HIS A 182 17.69 5.00 10.69
CA HIS A 182 17.59 3.67 11.26
C HIS A 182 18.22 2.62 10.33
N ASP A 183 19.01 1.69 10.88
CA ASP A 183 19.66 0.61 10.10
C ASP A 183 18.66 -0.48 9.70
N SER A 184 17.78 -0.14 8.79
CA SER A 184 16.76 -1.02 8.22
C SER A 184 16.38 -0.55 6.82
N PRO A 185 15.64 -1.35 6.04
CA PRO A 185 15.07 -0.90 4.77
C PRO A 185 14.35 0.45 4.86
N PHE A 186 13.57 0.66 5.92
CA PHE A 186 12.87 1.91 6.20
C PHE A 186 13.81 3.12 6.27
N GLY A 187 14.82 3.06 7.14
CA GLY A 187 15.70 4.20 7.37
C GLY A 187 16.67 4.48 6.22
N LYS A 188 16.93 3.48 5.39
CA LYS A 188 17.84 3.60 4.23
C LYS A 188 17.18 4.19 2.99
N GLU A 189 15.87 4.23 2.91
CA GLU A 189 15.12 4.74 1.76
C GLU A 189 15.53 6.16 1.32
N PRO A 190 15.70 7.15 2.21
CA PRO A 190 16.05 8.51 1.79
C PRO A 190 17.50 8.69 1.34
N ILE A 191 18.40 7.73 1.58
CA ILE A 191 19.83 7.88 1.32
C ILE A 191 20.15 8.26 -0.14
N PRO A 192 19.63 7.57 -1.16
CA PRO A 192 19.94 7.91 -2.56
C PRO A 192 19.52 9.33 -2.92
N LEU A 193 18.34 9.75 -2.48
CA LEU A 193 17.86 11.12 -2.70
C LEU A 193 18.77 12.14 -2.02
N MET A 194 19.10 11.95 -0.75
CA MET A 194 19.93 12.88 -0.01
C MET A 194 21.33 13.01 -0.60
N GLN A 195 21.90 11.93 -1.11
CA GLN A 195 23.18 11.95 -1.85
C GLN A 195 23.09 12.75 -3.15
N GLU A 196 21.99 12.60 -3.90
CA GLU A 196 21.73 13.38 -5.11
C GLU A 196 21.59 14.87 -4.77
N ARG A 197 20.80 15.21 -3.77
CA ARG A 197 20.57 16.58 -3.32
C ARG A 197 21.84 17.23 -2.77
N ALA A 198 22.70 16.48 -2.10
CA ALA A 198 24.01 16.96 -1.63
C ALA A 198 24.89 17.40 -2.81
N LYS A 199 24.93 16.61 -3.88
CA LYS A 199 25.64 16.97 -5.11
C LYS A 199 25.02 18.19 -5.79
N MET A 200 23.70 18.25 -5.88
CA MET A 200 22.95 19.33 -6.55
C MET A 200 23.14 20.67 -5.84
N HIS A 201 23.06 20.71 -4.52
CA HIS A 201 23.07 21.95 -3.73
C HIS A 201 24.44 22.24 -3.07
N GLY A 202 25.39 21.34 -3.20
CA GLY A 202 26.78 21.53 -2.72
C GLY A 202 26.92 21.50 -1.20
N PHE A 203 26.07 20.80 -0.47
CA PHE A 203 26.24 20.59 0.97
C PHE A 203 27.00 19.28 1.26
N GLU A 204 27.65 19.22 2.41
CA GLU A 204 28.28 18.01 2.93
C GLU A 204 27.23 17.13 3.62
N LEU A 205 26.93 15.96 3.04
CA LEU A 205 26.04 14.99 3.66
C LEU A 205 26.81 14.14 4.66
N GLN A 206 26.45 14.23 5.93
CA GLN A 206 26.92 13.35 6.98
C GLN A 206 25.85 12.29 7.27
N MET A 207 26.25 11.06 7.57
CA MET A 207 25.34 9.96 7.83
C MET A 207 25.60 9.38 9.21
N LEU A 208 24.53 9.32 10.03
CA LEU A 208 24.58 8.75 11.38
C LEU A 208 23.56 7.61 11.49
N THR A 209 24.06 6.41 11.68
CA THR A 209 23.25 5.20 11.76
C THR A 209 22.75 4.96 13.18
N VAL A 210 21.46 4.68 13.30
CA VAL A 210 20.82 4.18 14.51
C VAL A 210 20.60 2.69 14.35
N THR A 211 21.24 1.88 15.20
CA THR A 211 21.14 0.42 15.14
C THR A 211 19.71 -0.07 15.36
N ALA A 212 19.25 -1.03 14.56
CA ALA A 212 17.95 -1.68 14.76
C ALA A 212 17.95 -2.50 16.08
N PRO A 213 16.85 -2.54 16.84
CA PRO A 213 15.54 -1.94 16.58
C PRO A 213 15.38 -0.47 17.02
N GLY A 214 16.45 0.20 17.45
CA GLY A 214 16.43 1.62 17.80
C GLY A 214 15.88 1.95 19.19
N VAL A 215 15.71 0.96 20.07
CA VAL A 215 15.13 1.14 21.41
C VAL A 215 16.18 1.39 22.50
N GLU A 216 17.43 1.09 22.22
CA GLU A 216 18.55 1.31 23.15
C GLU A 216 19.57 2.27 22.50
N GLN A 217 19.44 3.56 22.80
CA GLN A 217 20.39 4.58 22.37
C GLN A 217 21.19 5.06 23.59
N LYS A 218 22.52 4.87 23.54
CA LYS A 218 23.46 5.35 24.56
C LYS A 218 24.30 6.49 23.97
#